data_bf144ac4bc3602f4618340710800c190
#
_entry.id   bf144ac4bc3602f4618340710800c190
#
_cell.length_a   1.000
_cell.length_b   1.000
_cell.length_c   1.000
_cell.angle_alpha   90.00
_cell.angle_beta   90.00
_cell.angle_gamma   90.00
#
_symmetry.space_group_name_H-M   'P 1'
#
loop_
_entity.id
_entity.type
_entity.pdbx_description
1 polymer ?
#
loop_
_entity_poly.entity_id
_entity_poly.type
_entity_poly.pdbx_seq_one_letter_code
_entity_poly.pdbx_strand_id
1 'polypeptide(L)'
;AGQYQLPCRKLLCSRACRPTLSVEDILRLGMTNCLEESPVQRWVIEAWRLFDNISMIKMMPWWVHFCCKFETLFKHGLVPLASQRMDLMFAMWFECDLQKTPRLTHTLQRVQKSLEADASAEMRSELLKTRHLVQCFKNIVRAPSKERRAGLATAFFKDHGPVRLPWNVDIVIVRMCVIKQLASSSNPLVMELHCKNGACHSVLLKREDVRTDRTAMGMGYWVNQLTSDVYVHTYDVFPLNDQCGIVQMIPQTKTLYEIRHSKESLLNYIMSSNETLSVKTLRDRVVASTAGACLLAFTMGLGDRHLENILVSSDAFLVHVDFGYVLGDDPKRQRTQMRITEDMIDAMGGHQSATFASFVRLTQLAYGSMRIHTSFWYHLLVSECFIVGDKSRHWKRIRDHTLDRFVPGEGHDEASVQIESVVEKATEETWFQTFVDMTHSASNQMTGIFRMEL
;
A
#
# COMPACT_ATOMS: atom_id res chain seq x y z
N ALA A 1 -13.34 -26.90 -7.36
CA ALA A 1 -11.89 -27.09 -7.29
C ALA A 1 -11.38 -27.41 -8.70
N GLY A 2 -11.10 -26.37 -9.49
CA GLY A 2 -10.43 -26.52 -10.77
C GLY A 2 -9.03 -27.05 -10.51
N GLN A 3 -8.69 -28.18 -11.09
CA GLN A 3 -7.31 -28.70 -11.09
C GLN A 3 -6.46 -27.70 -11.87
N TYR A 4 -5.63 -26.95 -11.16
CA TYR A 4 -4.59 -26.13 -11.79
C TYR A 4 -3.62 -27.09 -12.51
N GLN A 5 -3.61 -27.05 -13.82
CA GLN A 5 -2.60 -27.74 -14.59
C GLN A 5 -1.34 -26.89 -14.58
N LEU A 6 -0.31 -27.30 -13.85
CA LEU A 6 1.04 -26.78 -14.06
C LEU A 6 1.33 -26.75 -15.57
N PRO A 7 2.07 -25.74 -16.08
CA PRO A 7 2.38 -25.63 -17.52
C PRO A 7 3.05 -26.88 -18.11
N CYS A 8 3.52 -27.79 -17.27
CA CYS A 8 4.03 -29.09 -17.65
C CYS A 8 3.40 -30.19 -16.78
N ARG A 9 2.64 -31.10 -17.37
CA ARG A 9 2.06 -32.29 -16.71
C ARG A 9 3.09 -33.28 -16.16
N LYS A 10 4.36 -33.16 -16.51
CA LYS A 10 5.45 -34.03 -16.04
C LYS A 10 6.37 -33.23 -15.13
N LEU A 11 6.13 -33.27 -13.82
CA LEU A 11 7.01 -32.75 -12.75
C LEU A 11 8.47 -33.26 -12.86
N LEU A 12 8.73 -34.24 -13.73
CA LEU A 12 10.03 -34.82 -14.03
C LEU A 12 10.58 -34.36 -15.37
N CYS A 13 10.08 -33.29 -15.96
CA CYS A 13 10.62 -32.80 -17.21
C CYS A 13 12.08 -32.39 -17.05
N SER A 14 12.96 -33.02 -17.82
CA SER A 14 14.38 -32.70 -17.94
C SER A 14 14.57 -31.20 -18.24
N ARG A 15 15.76 -30.66 -18.02
CA ARG A 15 16.23 -29.26 -18.19
C ARG A 15 15.67 -28.46 -19.38
N ALA A 16 14.95 -29.09 -20.30
CA ALA A 16 14.38 -28.44 -21.50
C ALA A 16 13.06 -27.68 -21.25
N CYS A 17 12.29 -28.02 -20.22
CA CYS A 17 11.05 -27.32 -19.86
C CYS A 17 11.30 -26.42 -18.63
N ARG A 18 11.64 -25.17 -18.90
CA ARG A 18 11.70 -24.13 -17.85
C ARG A 18 10.40 -23.32 -17.92
N PRO A 19 9.41 -23.53 -17.03
CA PRO A 19 8.24 -22.70 -17.01
C PRO A 19 8.65 -21.28 -16.59
N THR A 20 8.24 -20.30 -17.36
CA THR A 20 8.32 -18.90 -16.93
C THR A 20 7.21 -18.68 -15.91
N LEU A 21 7.56 -18.68 -14.63
CA LEU A 21 6.59 -18.45 -13.54
C LEU A 21 6.36 -16.95 -13.36
N SER A 22 5.08 -16.57 -13.32
CA SER A 22 4.68 -15.24 -12.88
C SER A 22 4.67 -15.14 -11.34
N VAL A 23 4.54 -13.90 -10.81
CA VAL A 23 4.34 -13.68 -9.37
C VAL A 23 3.13 -14.46 -8.86
N GLU A 24 2.04 -14.47 -9.63
CA GLU A 24 0.81 -15.20 -9.27
C GLU A 24 1.03 -16.71 -9.20
N ASP A 25 1.76 -17.28 -10.15
CA ASP A 25 2.09 -18.71 -10.15
C ASP A 25 2.87 -19.10 -8.90
N ILE A 26 3.85 -18.29 -8.48
CA ILE A 26 4.64 -18.56 -7.28
C ILE A 26 3.78 -18.48 -6.02
N LEU A 27 2.88 -17.50 -5.93
CA LEU A 27 1.96 -17.40 -4.80
C LEU A 27 1.04 -18.63 -4.70
N ARG A 28 0.50 -19.10 -5.83
CA ARG A 28 -0.31 -20.32 -5.88
C ARG A 28 0.49 -21.55 -5.44
N LEU A 29 1.72 -21.69 -5.92
CA LEU A 29 2.62 -22.79 -5.52
C LEU A 29 2.91 -22.75 -4.01
N GLY A 30 3.10 -21.55 -3.43
CA GLY A 30 3.36 -21.35 -2.00
C GLY A 30 2.21 -21.76 -1.09
N MET A 31 0.99 -21.79 -1.59
CA MET A 31 -0.21 -22.21 -0.88
C MET A 31 -0.54 -23.72 -1.07
N THR A 32 0.24 -24.40 -1.87
CA THR A 32 0.12 -25.84 -2.12
C THR A 32 1.36 -26.57 -1.61
N ASN A 33 1.25 -27.87 -1.43
CA ASN A 33 2.42 -28.70 -1.08
C ASN A 33 3.44 -28.83 -2.22
N CYS A 34 3.16 -28.26 -3.40
CA CYS A 34 4.07 -28.32 -4.55
C CYS A 34 5.41 -27.63 -4.29
N LEU A 35 5.47 -26.61 -3.41
CA LEU A 35 6.71 -25.95 -3.01
C LEU A 35 7.62 -26.85 -2.12
N GLU A 36 7.14 -27.97 -1.63
CA GLU A 36 7.99 -28.94 -0.93
C GLU A 36 8.92 -29.69 -1.90
N GLU A 37 8.58 -29.69 -3.21
CA GLU A 37 9.38 -30.37 -4.23
C GLU A 37 10.59 -29.54 -4.67
N SER A 38 11.78 -30.12 -4.59
CA SER A 38 13.05 -29.48 -4.94
C SER A 38 13.10 -28.90 -6.37
N PRO A 39 12.53 -29.55 -7.43
CA PRO A 39 12.47 -28.94 -8.74
C PRO A 39 11.64 -27.67 -8.79
N VAL A 40 10.51 -27.61 -8.08
CA VAL A 40 9.63 -26.44 -8.02
C VAL A 40 10.33 -25.27 -7.32
N GLN A 41 11.07 -25.52 -6.23
CA GLN A 41 11.87 -24.50 -5.56
C GLN A 41 12.92 -23.89 -6.50
N ARG A 42 13.57 -24.70 -7.33
CA ARG A 42 14.53 -24.20 -8.33
C ARG A 42 13.87 -23.29 -9.37
N TRP A 43 12.67 -23.63 -9.85
CA TRP A 43 11.93 -22.78 -10.78
C TRP A 43 11.56 -21.43 -10.16
N VAL A 44 11.17 -21.41 -8.88
CA VAL A 44 10.90 -20.18 -8.14
C VAL A 44 12.15 -19.31 -8.03
N ILE A 45 13.30 -19.90 -7.70
CA ILE A 45 14.59 -19.19 -7.64
C ILE A 45 14.96 -18.60 -9.01
N GLU A 46 14.77 -19.33 -10.07
CA GLU A 46 15.03 -18.85 -11.45
C GLU A 46 14.08 -17.68 -11.81
N ALA A 47 12.80 -17.78 -11.45
CA ALA A 47 11.84 -16.73 -11.70
C ALA A 47 12.16 -15.44 -10.94
N TRP A 48 12.58 -15.52 -9.67
CA TRP A 48 12.99 -14.34 -8.88
C TRP A 48 14.14 -13.56 -9.52
N ARG A 49 15.03 -14.23 -10.25
CA ARG A 49 16.13 -13.57 -10.99
C ARG A 49 15.67 -12.77 -12.20
N LEU A 50 14.46 -13.05 -12.68
CA LEU A 50 13.86 -12.41 -13.85
C LEU A 50 12.91 -11.28 -13.48
N PHE A 51 12.45 -11.22 -12.24
CA PHE A 51 11.55 -10.16 -11.78
C PHE A 51 12.29 -8.82 -11.65
N ASP A 52 11.58 -7.75 -11.99
CA ASP A 52 12.07 -6.41 -11.74
C ASP A 52 12.15 -6.11 -10.22
N ASN A 53 12.95 -5.10 -9.87
CA ASN A 53 13.22 -4.73 -8.49
C ASN A 53 11.97 -4.35 -7.72
N ILE A 54 11.08 -3.60 -8.36
CA ILE A 54 9.89 -3.05 -7.70
C ILE A 54 8.95 -4.20 -7.35
N SER A 55 8.68 -5.11 -8.29
CA SER A 55 7.90 -6.32 -8.05
C SER A 55 8.51 -7.18 -6.93
N MET A 56 9.83 -7.35 -6.91
CA MET A 56 10.52 -8.09 -5.85
C MET A 56 10.33 -7.44 -4.48
N ILE A 57 10.46 -6.11 -4.38
CA ILE A 57 10.30 -5.36 -3.12
C ILE A 57 8.84 -5.38 -2.66
N LYS A 58 7.88 -5.15 -3.56
CA LYS A 58 6.45 -5.17 -3.23
C LYS A 58 5.96 -6.53 -2.74
N MET A 59 6.62 -7.60 -3.19
CA MET A 59 6.31 -8.97 -2.78
C MET A 59 7.22 -9.50 -1.66
N MET A 60 8.11 -8.67 -1.10
CA MET A 60 9.07 -9.10 -0.08
C MET A 60 8.42 -9.76 1.15
N PRO A 61 7.25 -9.32 1.67
CA PRO A 61 6.57 -10.00 2.77
C PRO A 61 6.31 -11.49 2.51
N TRP A 62 5.92 -11.82 1.26
CA TRP A 62 5.68 -13.21 0.83
C TRP A 62 6.97 -13.99 0.66
N TRP A 63 7.97 -13.37 0.02
CA TRP A 63 9.25 -14.04 -0.19
C TRP A 63 9.91 -14.41 1.12
N VAL A 64 9.90 -13.50 2.10
CA VAL A 64 10.40 -13.77 3.46
C VAL A 64 9.59 -14.88 4.15
N HIS A 65 8.26 -14.86 4.03
CA HIS A 65 7.41 -15.92 4.57
C HIS A 65 7.74 -17.31 3.98
N PHE A 66 7.93 -17.40 2.66
CA PHE A 66 8.33 -18.65 2.01
C PHE A 66 9.72 -19.11 2.45
N CYS A 67 10.66 -18.20 2.58
CA CYS A 67 11.99 -18.49 3.10
C CYS A 67 11.96 -19.04 4.54
N CYS A 68 10.98 -18.66 5.35
CA CYS A 68 10.81 -19.24 6.68
C CYS A 68 10.39 -20.70 6.66
N LYS A 69 9.69 -21.15 5.61
CA LYS A 69 9.25 -22.52 5.44
C LYS A 69 10.25 -23.39 4.70
N PHE A 70 10.97 -22.83 3.74
CA PHE A 70 11.81 -23.57 2.79
C PHE A 70 13.23 -23.03 2.78
N GLU A 71 14.12 -23.72 3.50
CA GLU A 71 15.52 -23.30 3.67
C GLU A 71 16.28 -23.16 2.35
N THR A 72 15.96 -24.00 1.34
CA THR A 72 16.55 -23.91 -0.01
C THR A 72 16.24 -22.57 -0.68
N LEU A 73 15.02 -22.05 -0.53
CA LEU A 73 14.60 -20.79 -1.12
C LEU A 73 15.40 -19.61 -0.55
N PHE A 74 15.67 -19.58 0.75
CA PHE A 74 16.49 -18.50 1.27
C PHE A 74 17.98 -18.68 0.98
N LYS A 75 18.57 -19.89 1.14
CA LYS A 75 20.01 -20.13 0.97
C LYS A 75 20.47 -20.02 -0.47
N HIS A 76 19.70 -20.50 -1.42
CA HIS A 76 20.08 -20.58 -2.84
C HIS A 76 19.32 -19.60 -3.73
N GLY A 77 18.30 -18.92 -3.20
CA GLY A 77 17.44 -18.00 -3.93
C GLY A 77 17.54 -16.56 -3.42
N LEU A 78 16.76 -16.24 -2.39
CA LEU A 78 16.52 -14.86 -2.02
C LEU A 78 17.74 -14.18 -1.38
N VAL A 79 18.51 -14.87 -0.51
CA VAL A 79 19.70 -14.29 0.14
C VAL A 79 20.80 -13.99 -0.90
N PRO A 80 21.21 -14.90 -1.78
CA PRO A 80 22.19 -14.58 -2.83
C PRO A 80 21.74 -13.46 -3.78
N LEU A 81 20.44 -13.34 -4.05
CA LEU A 81 19.91 -12.26 -4.89
C LEU A 81 19.93 -10.92 -4.15
N ALA A 82 19.47 -10.89 -2.91
CA ALA A 82 19.37 -9.68 -2.10
C ALA A 82 20.75 -9.18 -1.65
N SER A 83 21.71 -10.07 -1.37
CA SER A 83 23.07 -9.68 -0.96
C SER A 83 23.89 -8.96 -2.04
N GLN A 84 23.44 -9.00 -3.30
CA GLN A 84 24.09 -8.30 -4.41
C GLN A 84 23.47 -6.92 -4.69
N ARG A 85 22.34 -6.58 -4.04
CA ARG A 85 21.55 -5.40 -4.35
C ARG A 85 21.05 -4.75 -3.07
N MET A 86 21.46 -3.50 -2.87
CA MET A 86 21.18 -2.77 -1.63
C MET A 86 19.68 -2.58 -1.37
N ASP A 87 18.89 -2.30 -2.39
CA ASP A 87 17.44 -2.15 -2.31
C ASP A 87 16.74 -3.42 -1.81
N LEU A 88 17.09 -4.58 -2.38
CA LEU A 88 16.55 -5.86 -1.95
C LEU A 88 17.08 -6.28 -0.58
N MET A 89 18.37 -5.99 -0.29
CA MET A 89 18.96 -6.29 1.01
C MET A 89 18.21 -5.55 2.12
N PHE A 90 17.95 -4.27 1.93
CA PHE A 90 17.23 -3.47 2.92
C PHE A 90 15.79 -3.96 3.06
N ALA A 91 15.06 -4.13 1.93
CA ALA A 91 13.70 -4.64 1.95
C ALA A 91 13.61 -5.99 2.69
N MET A 92 14.48 -6.93 2.38
CA MET A 92 14.51 -8.25 3.01
C MET A 92 14.87 -8.18 4.49
N TRP A 93 15.89 -7.40 4.84
CA TRP A 93 16.37 -7.30 6.23
C TRP A 93 15.30 -6.72 7.15
N PHE A 94 14.68 -5.60 6.75
CA PHE A 94 13.65 -4.94 7.54
C PHE A 94 12.36 -5.75 7.57
N GLU A 95 12.02 -6.47 6.49
CA GLU A 95 10.89 -7.37 6.49
C GLU A 95 11.09 -8.54 7.48
N CYS A 96 12.29 -9.10 7.54
CA CYS A 96 12.63 -10.10 8.56
C CYS A 96 12.48 -9.54 9.98
N ASP A 97 12.81 -8.26 10.21
CA ASP A 97 12.64 -7.63 11.52
C ASP A 97 11.15 -7.42 11.86
N LEU A 98 10.34 -7.06 10.88
CA LEU A 98 8.91 -6.80 11.02
C LEU A 98 8.10 -8.08 11.28
N GLN A 99 8.45 -9.21 10.64
CA GLN A 99 7.75 -10.49 10.77
C GLN A 99 8.18 -11.33 12.00
N LYS A 100 9.03 -10.81 12.87
CA LYS A 100 9.46 -11.53 14.08
C LYS A 100 8.30 -11.86 14.99
N THR A 101 7.99 -13.14 15.07
CA THR A 101 7.09 -13.72 16.06
C THR A 101 7.88 -14.72 16.92
N PRO A 102 7.42 -15.10 18.11
CA PRO A 102 8.15 -16.07 18.95
C PRO A 102 8.54 -17.36 18.21
N ARG A 103 7.70 -17.80 17.24
CA ARG A 103 7.95 -19.01 16.44
C ARG A 103 8.96 -18.81 15.31
N LEU A 104 9.00 -17.64 14.71
CA LEU A 104 9.82 -17.35 13.53
C LEU A 104 11.13 -16.63 13.86
N THR A 105 11.28 -16.08 15.05
CA THR A 105 12.41 -15.22 15.42
C THR A 105 13.76 -15.89 15.11
N HIS A 106 13.96 -17.15 15.49
CA HIS A 106 15.23 -17.84 15.25
C HIS A 106 15.52 -18.01 13.74
N THR A 107 14.50 -18.42 12.95
CA THR A 107 14.66 -18.57 11.51
C THR A 107 14.97 -17.24 10.83
N LEU A 108 14.20 -16.18 11.16
CA LEU A 108 14.42 -14.85 10.61
C LEU A 108 15.77 -14.26 10.97
N GLN A 109 16.25 -14.48 12.20
CA GLN A 109 17.61 -14.09 12.59
C GLN A 109 18.70 -14.83 11.80
N ARG A 110 18.48 -16.12 11.48
CA ARG A 110 19.41 -16.87 10.61
C ARG A 110 19.42 -16.27 9.20
N VAL A 111 18.26 -15.93 8.65
CA VAL A 111 18.14 -15.27 7.34
C VAL A 111 18.88 -13.94 7.35
N GLN A 112 18.65 -13.09 8.35
CA GLN A 112 19.36 -11.80 8.49
C GLN A 112 20.89 -11.98 8.58
N LYS A 113 21.36 -12.93 9.38
CA LYS A 113 22.81 -13.23 9.50
C LYS A 113 23.42 -13.72 8.19
N SER A 114 22.72 -14.60 7.45
CA SER A 114 23.19 -15.06 6.15
C SER A 114 23.25 -13.91 5.16
N LEU A 115 22.23 -13.05 5.13
CA LEU A 115 22.18 -11.89 4.26
C LEU A 115 23.33 -10.90 4.55
N GLU A 116 23.62 -10.63 5.83
CA GLU A 116 24.73 -9.78 6.24
C GLU A 116 26.09 -10.42 5.92
N ALA A 117 26.22 -11.75 6.03
CA ALA A 117 27.48 -12.45 5.72
C ALA A 117 27.83 -12.40 4.22
N ASP A 118 26.81 -12.56 3.35
CA ASP A 118 26.99 -12.60 1.90
C ASP A 118 27.10 -11.20 1.27
N ALA A 119 26.66 -10.15 1.98
CA ALA A 119 26.70 -8.76 1.50
C ALA A 119 28.10 -8.17 1.49
N SER A 120 28.34 -7.16 0.64
CA SER A 120 29.59 -6.39 0.64
C SER A 120 29.78 -5.61 1.94
N ALA A 121 31.03 -5.23 2.24
CA ALA A 121 31.34 -4.41 3.41
C ALA A 121 30.64 -3.04 3.38
N GLU A 122 30.50 -2.45 2.19
CA GLU A 122 29.76 -1.21 1.98
C GLU A 122 28.28 -1.38 2.33
N MET A 123 27.63 -2.39 1.79
CA MET A 123 26.21 -2.67 2.05
C MET A 123 25.95 -2.93 3.53
N ARG A 124 26.81 -3.66 4.22
CA ARG A 124 26.70 -3.87 5.67
C ARG A 124 26.84 -2.56 6.45
N SER A 125 27.78 -1.70 6.07
CA SER A 125 27.97 -0.40 6.71
C SER A 125 26.75 0.50 6.55
N GLU A 126 26.21 0.58 5.33
CA GLU A 126 24.99 1.36 5.05
C GLU A 126 23.77 0.78 5.77
N LEU A 127 23.61 -0.54 5.79
CA LEU A 127 22.54 -1.19 6.56
C LEU A 127 22.63 -0.85 8.05
N LEU A 128 23.83 -0.88 8.63
CA LEU A 128 24.02 -0.55 10.05
C LEU A 128 23.59 0.90 10.35
N LYS A 129 23.99 1.87 9.53
CA LYS A 129 23.55 3.27 9.68
C LYS A 129 22.03 3.40 9.56
N THR A 130 21.42 2.71 8.59
CA THR A 130 19.98 2.73 8.38
C THR A 130 19.21 2.09 9.53
N ARG A 131 19.75 1.04 10.15
CA ARG A 131 19.19 0.46 11.38
C ARG A 131 19.19 1.46 12.54
N HIS A 132 20.26 2.23 12.70
CA HIS A 132 20.32 3.31 13.69
C HIS A 132 19.31 4.42 13.37
N LEU A 133 19.11 4.76 12.09
CA LEU A 133 18.07 5.70 11.68
C LEU A 133 16.66 5.20 12.07
N VAL A 134 16.35 3.96 11.77
CA VAL A 134 15.07 3.32 12.15
C VAL A 134 14.87 3.36 13.68
N GLN A 135 15.91 3.08 14.45
CA GLN A 135 15.85 3.20 15.91
C GLN A 135 15.67 4.65 16.36
N CYS A 136 16.29 5.61 15.67
CA CYS A 136 16.11 7.04 15.94
C CYS A 136 14.65 7.45 15.73
N PHE A 137 14.00 7.04 14.63
CA PHE A 137 12.56 7.29 14.41
C PHE A 137 11.70 6.71 15.54
N LYS A 138 11.96 5.46 15.97
CA LYS A 138 11.25 4.84 17.10
C LYS A 138 11.43 5.65 18.41
N ASN A 139 12.60 6.22 18.63
CA ASN A 139 12.87 7.05 19.80
C ASN A 139 12.18 8.42 19.70
N ILE A 140 12.16 9.05 18.52
CA ILE A 140 11.46 10.32 18.27
C ILE A 140 9.94 10.18 18.53
N VAL A 141 9.32 9.09 18.07
CA VAL A 141 7.90 8.81 18.33
C VAL A 141 7.60 8.76 19.83
N ARG A 142 8.49 8.17 20.61
CA ARG A 142 8.31 7.97 22.06
C ARG A 142 8.69 9.19 22.88
N ALA A 143 9.44 10.13 22.31
CA ALA A 143 9.92 11.29 23.04
C ALA A 143 8.78 12.23 23.43
N PRO A 144 8.77 12.71 24.70
CA PRO A 144 7.62 13.44 25.27
C PRO A 144 7.52 14.89 24.78
N SER A 145 8.64 15.54 24.44
CA SER A 145 8.63 16.97 24.07
C SER A 145 9.21 17.23 22.69
N LYS A 146 8.88 18.38 22.09
CA LYS A 146 9.39 18.83 20.80
C LYS A 146 10.91 19.01 20.83
N GLU A 147 11.44 19.58 21.90
CA GLU A 147 12.87 19.84 22.10
C GLU A 147 13.64 18.53 22.13
N ARG A 148 13.13 17.52 22.84
CA ARG A 148 13.76 16.20 22.91
C ARG A 148 13.74 15.49 21.57
N ARG A 149 12.65 15.59 20.81
CA ARG A 149 12.54 15.05 19.44
C ARG A 149 13.55 15.71 18.50
N ALA A 150 13.66 17.05 18.53
CA ALA A 150 14.62 17.79 17.72
C ALA A 150 16.08 17.47 18.13
N GLY A 151 16.34 17.32 19.42
CA GLY A 151 17.66 16.89 19.93
C GLY A 151 18.07 15.52 19.43
N LEU A 152 17.17 14.52 19.44
CA LEU A 152 17.41 13.18 18.89
C LEU A 152 17.73 13.24 17.40
N ALA A 153 16.97 14.01 16.63
CA ALA A 153 17.16 14.19 15.20
C ALA A 153 18.54 14.80 14.88
N THR A 154 18.92 15.84 15.62
CA THR A 154 20.22 16.53 15.44
C THR A 154 21.40 15.64 15.86
N ALA A 155 21.29 14.98 17.00
CA ALA A 155 22.35 14.09 17.51
C ALA A 155 22.63 12.94 16.53
N PHE A 156 21.60 12.37 15.92
CA PHE A 156 21.75 11.28 14.96
C PHE A 156 22.73 11.63 13.82
N PHE A 157 22.55 12.79 13.18
CA PHE A 157 23.41 13.18 12.04
C PHE A 157 24.82 13.62 12.48
N LYS A 158 24.98 14.09 13.70
CA LYS A 158 26.29 14.37 14.28
C LYS A 158 27.10 13.08 14.46
N ASP A 159 26.42 11.99 14.85
CA ASP A 159 27.09 10.72 15.18
C ASP A 159 27.24 9.81 13.95
N HIS A 160 26.32 9.85 13.00
CA HIS A 160 26.26 8.88 11.89
C HIS A 160 26.46 9.49 10.50
N GLY A 161 26.31 10.84 10.35
CA GLY A 161 26.41 11.53 9.06
C GLY A 161 25.26 11.18 8.11
N PRO A 162 25.48 11.34 6.79
CA PRO A 162 24.49 11.00 5.77
C PRO A 162 24.09 9.54 5.82
N VAL A 163 22.78 9.26 5.59
CA VAL A 163 22.21 7.91 5.66
C VAL A 163 21.14 7.68 4.59
N ARG A 164 21.06 6.46 4.06
CA ARG A 164 20.04 6.04 3.09
C ARG A 164 18.74 5.73 3.78
N LEU A 165 17.60 6.02 3.08
CA LEU A 165 16.29 5.64 3.58
C LEU A 165 16.05 4.12 3.43
N PRO A 166 15.45 3.46 4.42
CA PRO A 166 15.25 2.01 4.40
C PRO A 166 14.26 1.54 3.31
N TRP A 167 13.36 2.41 2.86
CA TRP A 167 12.36 2.10 1.82
C TRP A 167 12.74 2.62 0.43
N ASN A 168 13.77 3.45 0.34
CA ASN A 168 14.32 3.94 -0.92
C ASN A 168 15.80 4.27 -0.76
N VAL A 169 16.66 3.34 -1.15
CA VAL A 169 18.10 3.43 -0.95
C VAL A 169 18.80 4.49 -1.80
N ASP A 170 18.12 5.01 -2.82
CA ASP A 170 18.64 6.09 -3.66
C ASP A 170 18.53 7.46 -2.97
N ILE A 171 17.65 7.56 -1.99
CA ILE A 171 17.47 8.76 -1.19
C ILE A 171 18.47 8.74 -0.02
N VAL A 172 19.42 9.68 -0.05
CA VAL A 172 20.39 9.91 1.02
C VAL A 172 20.02 11.18 1.76
N ILE A 173 19.62 11.05 3.03
CA ILE A 173 19.28 12.20 3.87
C ILE A 173 20.50 12.68 4.67
N VAL A 174 20.60 13.99 4.85
CA VAL A 174 21.68 14.68 5.57
C VAL A 174 21.19 15.39 6.82
N ARG A 175 19.88 15.60 6.94
CA ARG A 175 19.22 16.23 8.09
C ARG A 175 17.77 15.81 8.14
N MET A 176 17.19 15.75 9.32
CA MET A 176 15.75 15.63 9.54
C MET A 176 15.27 16.65 10.58
N CYS A 177 14.06 17.18 10.37
CA CYS A 177 13.43 18.15 11.24
C CYS A 177 12.04 17.69 11.64
N VAL A 178 11.68 17.81 12.93
CA VAL A 178 10.31 17.64 13.39
C VAL A 178 9.62 19.00 13.30
N ILE A 179 8.68 19.14 12.36
CA ILE A 179 8.03 20.41 12.05
C ILE A 179 6.89 20.70 13.00
N LYS A 180 5.92 19.81 13.06
CA LYS A 180 4.73 19.94 13.90
C LYS A 180 4.12 18.58 14.26
N GLN A 181 3.25 18.59 15.25
CA GLN A 181 2.36 17.47 15.56
C GLN A 181 0.96 17.84 15.09
N LEU A 182 0.31 16.92 14.37
CA LEU A 182 -1.06 17.12 13.91
C LEU A 182 -2.04 16.72 15.03
N ALA A 183 -3.14 17.48 15.13
CA ALA A 183 -4.24 17.18 16.05
C ALA A 183 -5.16 16.13 15.41
N SER A 184 -4.92 14.86 15.66
CA SER A 184 -5.77 13.74 15.28
C SER A 184 -5.72 12.66 16.35
N SER A 185 -6.48 11.57 16.20
CA SER A 185 -6.50 10.47 17.18
C SER A 185 -5.12 9.88 17.48
N SER A 186 -4.27 9.70 16.47
CA SER A 186 -2.90 9.17 16.61
C SER A 186 -1.83 10.25 16.82
N ASN A 187 -2.18 11.54 16.72
CA ASN A 187 -1.28 12.68 16.87
C ASN A 187 0.07 12.51 16.11
N PRO A 188 0.06 12.30 14.77
CA PRO A 188 1.26 12.04 14.02
C PRO A 188 2.19 13.25 13.95
N LEU A 189 3.48 12.99 13.78
CA LEU A 189 4.49 14.03 13.64
C LEU A 189 4.78 14.27 12.15
N VAL A 190 4.68 15.52 11.73
CA VAL A 190 5.18 15.96 10.42
C VAL A 190 6.68 16.15 10.53
N MET A 191 7.41 15.45 9.67
CA MET A 191 8.87 15.56 9.59
C MET A 191 9.32 15.92 8.18
N GLU A 192 10.39 16.68 8.09
CA GLU A 192 11.11 16.94 6.84
C GLU A 192 12.43 16.20 6.82
N LEU A 193 12.69 15.50 5.74
CA LEU A 193 13.91 14.75 5.45
C LEU A 193 14.65 15.49 4.33
N HIS A 194 15.73 16.18 4.70
CA HIS A 194 16.55 16.95 3.74
C HIS A 194 17.58 16.05 3.11
N CYS A 195 17.59 15.97 1.80
CA CYS A 195 18.43 15.07 1.02
C CYS A 195 19.76 15.70 0.61
N LYS A 196 20.75 14.87 0.34
CA LYS A 196 22.07 15.27 -0.13
C LYS A 196 22.02 16.04 -1.47
N ASN A 197 21.03 15.75 -2.31
CA ASN A 197 20.80 16.43 -3.60
C ASN A 197 20.02 17.74 -3.49
N GLY A 198 19.71 18.22 -2.28
CA GLY A 198 18.92 19.44 -2.04
C GLY A 198 17.41 19.23 -1.99
N ALA A 199 16.90 18.07 -2.37
CA ALA A 199 15.46 17.77 -2.25
C ALA A 199 15.04 17.68 -0.78
N CYS A 200 13.75 17.91 -0.54
CA CYS A 200 13.14 17.75 0.78
C CYS A 200 11.90 16.85 0.66
N HIS A 201 11.86 15.79 1.45
CA HIS A 201 10.71 14.88 1.54
C HIS A 201 9.99 15.07 2.86
N SER A 202 8.68 15.33 2.78
CA SER A 202 7.83 15.38 3.97
C SER A 202 7.25 14.02 4.26
N VAL A 203 7.27 13.61 5.54
CA VAL A 203 6.72 12.35 6.00
C VAL A 203 5.90 12.53 7.27
N LEU A 204 4.93 11.65 7.46
CA LEU A 204 4.21 11.48 8.72
C LEU A 204 4.84 10.33 9.50
N LEU A 205 5.28 10.61 10.72
CA LEU A 205 5.68 9.59 11.67
C LEU A 205 4.49 9.32 12.59
N LYS A 206 3.79 8.22 12.33
CA LYS A 206 2.54 7.81 12.99
C LYS A 206 2.81 6.92 14.20
N ARG A 207 1.95 7.04 15.24
CA ARG A 207 1.94 6.21 16.46
C ARG A 207 0.86 5.14 16.37
N GLU A 208 0.79 4.46 15.25
CA GLU A 208 -0.16 3.41 14.96
C GLU A 208 0.45 2.40 14.00
N ASP A 209 -0.20 1.25 13.88
CA ASP A 209 0.20 0.22 12.93
C ASP A 209 -0.14 0.66 11.49
N VAL A 210 0.89 0.84 10.65
CA VAL A 210 0.74 1.24 9.24
C VAL A 210 0.94 0.08 8.28
N ARG A 211 0.93 -1.18 8.76
CA ARG A 211 1.13 -2.35 7.88
C ARG A 211 -0.01 -2.50 6.88
N THR A 212 -1.23 -2.18 7.29
CA THR A 212 -2.40 -2.19 6.39
C THR A 212 -2.28 -1.12 5.31
N ASP A 213 -1.80 0.09 5.65
CA ASP A 213 -1.49 1.14 4.65
C ASP A 213 -0.46 0.66 3.64
N ARG A 214 0.60 -0.02 4.09
CA ARG A 214 1.61 -0.62 3.21
C ARG A 214 0.98 -1.64 2.25
N THR A 215 0.09 -2.50 2.74
CA THR A 215 -0.62 -3.47 1.91
C THR A 215 -1.50 -2.79 0.90
N ALA A 216 -2.23 -1.75 1.29
CA ALA A 216 -3.05 -0.97 0.36
C ALA A 216 -2.20 -0.39 -0.77
N MET A 217 -1.01 0.14 -0.46
CA MET A 217 -0.08 0.63 -1.48
C MET A 217 0.47 -0.49 -2.37
N GLY A 218 0.74 -1.66 -1.81
CA GLY A 218 1.12 -2.85 -2.57
C GLY A 218 0.00 -3.31 -3.51
N MET A 219 -1.23 -3.35 -3.03
CA MET A 219 -2.40 -3.69 -3.86
C MET A 219 -2.65 -2.63 -4.93
N GLY A 220 -2.53 -1.34 -4.61
CA GLY A 220 -2.62 -0.25 -5.58
C GLY A 220 -1.58 -0.36 -6.69
N TYR A 221 -0.34 -0.72 -6.36
CA TYR A 221 0.69 -1.03 -7.36
C TYR A 221 0.23 -2.14 -8.32
N TRP A 222 -0.32 -3.23 -7.79
CA TRP A 222 -0.78 -4.34 -8.64
C TRP A 222 -2.05 -4.03 -9.43
N VAL A 223 -2.95 -3.18 -8.94
CA VAL A 223 -4.06 -2.63 -9.75
C VAL A 223 -3.48 -1.94 -10.98
N ASN A 224 -2.49 -1.06 -10.81
CA ASN A 224 -1.84 -0.36 -11.92
C ASN A 224 -1.10 -1.30 -12.89
N GLN A 225 -0.61 -2.45 -12.43
CA GLN A 225 0.07 -3.43 -13.31
C GLN A 225 -0.90 -4.33 -14.07
N LEU A 226 -2.06 -4.61 -13.52
CA LEU A 226 -3.04 -5.56 -14.08
C LEU A 226 -4.15 -4.89 -14.88
N THR A 227 -4.22 -3.55 -14.85
CA THR A 227 -5.22 -2.75 -15.57
C THR A 227 -4.52 -1.65 -16.36
N SER A 228 -5.03 -1.30 -17.56
CA SER A 228 -4.35 -0.36 -18.45
C SER A 228 -4.77 1.11 -18.26
N ASP A 229 -6.01 1.34 -17.84
CA ASP A 229 -6.64 2.65 -17.99
C ASP A 229 -7.10 3.27 -16.67
N VAL A 230 -7.02 2.54 -15.56
CA VAL A 230 -7.26 3.08 -14.21
C VAL A 230 -5.93 3.37 -13.52
N TYR A 231 -5.96 4.25 -12.54
CA TYR A 231 -4.76 4.65 -11.83
C TYR A 231 -5.00 4.75 -10.32
N VAL A 232 -4.20 4.02 -9.55
CA VAL A 232 -4.11 4.19 -8.10
C VAL A 232 -2.84 4.94 -7.78
N HIS A 233 -2.96 6.14 -7.21
CA HIS A 233 -1.80 6.87 -6.73
C HIS A 233 -1.23 6.15 -5.49
N THR A 234 0.01 5.67 -5.61
CA THR A 234 0.70 5.00 -4.51
C THR A 234 1.77 5.90 -3.91
N TYR A 235 1.98 5.76 -2.60
CA TYR A 235 3.00 6.48 -1.84
C TYR A 235 3.76 5.53 -0.92
N ASP A 236 4.91 5.95 -0.43
CA ASP A 236 5.74 5.10 0.41
C ASP A 236 5.18 4.99 1.83
N VAL A 237 5.08 3.75 2.30
CA VAL A 237 4.73 3.40 3.67
C VAL A 237 5.76 2.45 4.23
N PHE A 238 6.39 2.82 5.33
CA PHE A 238 7.40 2.02 5.98
C PHE A 238 7.04 1.73 7.45
N PRO A 239 6.52 0.54 7.76
CA PRO A 239 6.27 0.13 9.13
C PRO A 239 7.60 0.02 9.91
N LEU A 240 7.67 0.67 11.06
CA LEU A 240 8.80 0.53 11.98
C LEU A 240 8.62 -0.66 12.91
N ASN A 241 7.38 -0.92 13.29
CA ASN A 241 6.89 -2.09 14.02
C ASN A 241 5.34 -2.10 13.97
N ASP A 242 4.71 -2.89 14.83
CA ASP A 242 3.26 -2.99 15.00
C ASP A 242 2.60 -1.81 15.74
N GLN A 243 3.36 -0.80 16.14
CA GLN A 243 2.88 0.35 16.91
C GLN A 243 3.22 1.71 16.28
N CYS A 244 4.09 1.73 15.31
CA CYS A 244 4.47 2.97 14.63
C CYS A 244 5.04 2.72 13.24
N GLY A 245 4.93 3.75 12.39
CA GLY A 245 5.46 3.71 11.05
C GLY A 245 5.58 5.08 10.41
N ILE A 246 6.14 5.11 9.23
CA ILE A 246 6.38 6.30 8.42
C ILE A 246 5.50 6.20 7.18
N VAL A 247 4.81 7.30 6.88
CA VAL A 247 3.98 7.46 5.69
C VAL A 247 4.47 8.69 4.93
N GLN A 248 4.77 8.54 3.65
CA GLN A 248 5.13 9.66 2.78
C GLN A 248 3.95 10.63 2.68
N MET A 249 4.23 11.93 2.83
CA MET A 249 3.26 12.96 2.52
C MET A 249 3.28 13.26 1.02
N ILE A 250 2.10 13.31 0.44
CA ILE A 250 1.95 13.61 -0.98
C ILE A 250 1.98 15.14 -1.14
N PRO A 251 2.95 15.68 -1.88
CA PRO A 251 3.07 17.13 -2.02
C PRO A 251 1.91 17.72 -2.82
N GLN A 252 1.62 19.01 -2.60
CA GLN A 252 0.64 19.77 -3.37
C GLN A 252 -0.74 19.10 -3.42
N THR A 253 -1.21 18.62 -2.27
CA THR A 253 -2.54 18.05 -2.13
C THR A 253 -3.39 18.86 -1.14
N LYS A 254 -4.70 18.87 -1.37
CA LYS A 254 -5.71 19.24 -0.38
C LYS A 254 -6.66 18.07 -0.17
N THR A 255 -7.24 17.99 1.02
CA THR A 255 -8.34 17.06 1.27
C THR A 255 -9.59 17.52 0.52
N LEU A 256 -10.43 16.59 0.12
CA LEU A 256 -11.72 16.93 -0.48
C LEU A 256 -12.59 17.73 0.50
N TYR A 257 -12.38 17.53 1.80
CA TYR A 257 -12.98 18.33 2.86
C TYR A 257 -12.56 19.81 2.77
N GLU A 258 -11.25 20.10 2.68
CA GLU A 258 -10.73 21.47 2.56
C GLU A 258 -11.25 22.18 1.31
N ILE A 259 -11.29 21.48 0.17
CA ILE A 259 -11.82 22.02 -1.10
C ILE A 259 -13.30 22.40 -0.93
N ARG A 260 -14.13 21.50 -0.40
CA ARG A 260 -15.56 21.77 -0.16
C ARG A 260 -15.78 22.93 0.81
N HIS A 261 -14.95 23.04 1.86
CA HIS A 261 -15.03 24.13 2.84
C HIS A 261 -14.63 25.50 2.29
N SER A 262 -13.73 25.54 1.32
CA SER A 262 -13.37 26.77 0.61
C SER A 262 -14.47 27.26 -0.35
N LYS A 263 -15.59 26.52 -0.48
CA LYS A 263 -16.69 26.76 -1.41
C LYS A 263 -16.24 26.77 -2.88
N GLU A 264 -15.10 26.17 -3.15
CA GLU A 264 -14.58 25.96 -4.49
C GLU A 264 -15.08 24.60 -5.03
N SER A 265 -15.46 24.54 -6.31
CA SER A 265 -15.76 23.24 -6.92
C SER A 265 -14.45 22.45 -7.13
N LEU A 266 -14.55 21.12 -7.05
CA LEU A 266 -13.38 20.25 -7.30
C LEU A 266 -12.72 20.55 -8.65
N LEU A 267 -13.52 20.76 -9.70
CA LEU A 267 -13.00 21.08 -11.03
C LEU A 267 -12.26 22.41 -11.05
N ASN A 268 -12.80 23.45 -10.40
CA ASN A 268 -12.15 24.77 -10.33
C ASN A 268 -10.82 24.68 -9.58
N TYR A 269 -10.77 23.99 -8.45
CA TYR A 269 -9.52 23.75 -7.71
C TYR A 269 -8.47 23.07 -8.58
N ILE A 270 -8.84 22.01 -9.29
CA ILE A 270 -7.91 21.28 -10.17
C ILE A 270 -7.42 22.18 -11.31
N MET A 271 -8.31 22.95 -11.93
CA MET A 271 -7.95 23.88 -13.01
C MET A 271 -7.03 25.02 -12.53
N SER A 272 -7.32 25.60 -11.38
CA SER A 272 -6.50 26.68 -10.80
C SER A 272 -5.13 26.17 -10.31
N SER A 273 -5.06 24.90 -9.92
CA SER A 273 -3.81 24.27 -9.48
C SER A 273 -2.92 23.80 -10.63
N ASN A 274 -3.45 23.71 -11.86
CA ASN A 274 -2.70 23.23 -13.03
C ASN A 274 -3.11 23.95 -14.31
N GLU A 275 -2.42 25.03 -14.59
CA GLU A 275 -2.66 25.87 -15.77
C GLU A 275 -2.12 25.29 -17.09
N THR A 276 -1.30 24.23 -17.03
CA THR A 276 -0.60 23.67 -18.18
C THR A 276 -1.38 22.58 -18.91
N LEU A 277 -2.28 21.89 -18.21
CA LEU A 277 -3.04 20.77 -18.76
C LEU A 277 -4.41 21.21 -19.27
N SER A 278 -4.89 20.54 -20.32
CA SER A 278 -6.24 20.77 -20.81
C SER A 278 -7.29 20.26 -19.82
N VAL A 279 -8.48 20.89 -19.80
CA VAL A 279 -9.62 20.43 -18.97
C VAL A 279 -9.98 18.96 -19.26
N LYS A 280 -9.84 18.54 -20.51
CA LYS A 280 -10.05 17.14 -20.88
C LYS A 280 -9.06 16.21 -20.17
N THR A 281 -7.77 16.52 -20.23
CA THR A 281 -6.72 15.75 -19.57
C THR A 281 -6.93 15.67 -18.06
N LEU A 282 -7.32 16.78 -17.43
CA LEU A 282 -7.61 16.85 -16.00
C LEU A 282 -8.79 15.94 -15.63
N ARG A 283 -9.88 15.99 -16.43
CA ARG A 283 -11.04 15.10 -16.25
C ARG A 283 -10.68 13.63 -16.45
N ASP A 284 -9.89 13.30 -17.46
CA ASP A 284 -9.44 11.93 -17.72
C ASP A 284 -8.64 11.38 -16.52
N ARG A 285 -7.81 12.21 -15.87
CA ARG A 285 -7.09 11.84 -14.65
C ARG A 285 -8.02 11.65 -13.45
N VAL A 286 -9.02 12.52 -13.28
CA VAL A 286 -10.06 12.34 -12.24
C VAL A 286 -10.78 11.02 -12.46
N VAL A 287 -11.20 10.71 -13.69
CA VAL A 287 -11.87 9.44 -14.04
C VAL A 287 -10.99 8.25 -13.70
N ALA A 288 -9.75 8.23 -14.20
CA ALA A 288 -8.84 7.11 -14.01
C ALA A 288 -8.51 6.86 -12.53
N SER A 289 -8.26 7.93 -11.77
CA SER A 289 -7.91 7.81 -10.35
C SER A 289 -9.12 7.51 -9.47
N THR A 290 -10.31 8.02 -9.79
CA THR A 290 -11.55 7.65 -9.09
C THR A 290 -11.86 6.17 -9.30
N ALA A 291 -11.77 5.68 -10.54
CA ALA A 291 -12.01 4.27 -10.85
C ALA A 291 -11.00 3.36 -10.14
N GLY A 292 -9.71 3.71 -10.17
CA GLY A 292 -8.67 2.96 -9.47
C GLY A 292 -8.87 2.93 -7.95
N ALA A 293 -9.18 4.07 -7.34
CA ALA A 293 -9.46 4.19 -5.91
C ALA A 293 -10.72 3.39 -5.50
N CYS A 294 -11.78 3.44 -6.33
CA CYS A 294 -13.01 2.66 -6.12
C CYS A 294 -12.73 1.14 -6.17
N LEU A 295 -11.96 0.68 -7.15
CA LEU A 295 -11.60 -0.73 -7.29
C LEU A 295 -10.70 -1.21 -6.14
N LEU A 296 -9.74 -0.39 -5.71
CA LEU A 296 -8.92 -0.68 -4.52
C LEU A 296 -9.80 -0.78 -3.26
N ALA A 297 -10.70 0.20 -3.06
CA ALA A 297 -11.64 0.20 -1.93
C ALA A 297 -12.54 -1.02 -1.95
N PHE A 298 -13.09 -1.37 -3.11
CA PHE A 298 -13.92 -2.55 -3.30
C PHE A 298 -13.16 -3.84 -2.97
N THR A 299 -11.96 -4.00 -3.52
CA THR A 299 -11.13 -5.21 -3.34
C THR A 299 -10.72 -5.41 -1.89
N MET A 300 -10.32 -4.35 -1.20
CA MET A 300 -9.91 -4.41 0.21
C MET A 300 -11.09 -4.36 1.19
N GLY A 301 -12.29 -3.97 0.73
CA GLY A 301 -13.41 -3.69 1.62
C GLY A 301 -13.12 -2.55 2.58
N LEU A 302 -12.62 -1.42 2.04
CA LEU A 302 -12.23 -0.26 2.83
C LEU A 302 -13.43 0.40 3.50
N GLY A 303 -13.29 0.69 4.79
CA GLY A 303 -14.21 1.53 5.57
C GLY A 303 -13.66 2.92 5.82
N ASP A 304 -14.43 3.73 6.55
CA ASP A 304 -14.09 5.08 7.03
C ASP A 304 -13.61 6.05 5.93
N ARG A 305 -14.28 6.04 4.78
CA ARG A 305 -13.93 6.90 3.63
C ARG A 305 -14.61 8.26 3.72
N HIS A 306 -14.29 9.08 4.74
CA HIS A 306 -14.73 10.47 4.85
C HIS A 306 -13.85 11.40 3.99
N LEU A 307 -14.30 12.66 3.83
CA LEU A 307 -13.66 13.60 2.89
C LEU A 307 -12.23 14.00 3.28
N GLU A 308 -11.83 13.86 4.55
CA GLU A 308 -10.46 14.10 5.00
C GLU A 308 -9.51 12.95 4.63
N ASN A 309 -10.05 11.74 4.34
CA ASN A 309 -9.30 10.58 3.89
C ASN A 309 -9.21 10.46 2.35
N ILE A 310 -9.64 11.52 1.64
CA ILE A 310 -9.54 11.63 0.19
C ILE A 310 -8.78 12.91 -0.13
N LEU A 311 -7.57 12.76 -0.66
CA LEU A 311 -6.77 13.88 -1.12
C LEU A 311 -6.96 14.10 -2.62
N VAL A 312 -6.78 15.33 -3.04
CA VAL A 312 -6.75 15.73 -4.45
C VAL A 312 -5.42 16.41 -4.72
N SER A 313 -4.66 15.86 -5.67
CA SER A 313 -3.38 16.47 -6.07
C SER A 313 -3.59 17.61 -7.08
N SER A 314 -2.62 18.53 -7.15
CA SER A 314 -2.58 19.56 -8.21
C SER A 314 -2.61 18.97 -9.61
N ASP A 315 -2.17 17.73 -9.78
CA ASP A 315 -2.18 16.99 -11.06
C ASP A 315 -3.51 16.29 -11.35
N ALA A 316 -4.57 16.58 -10.60
CA ALA A 316 -5.93 16.03 -10.75
C ALA A 316 -6.08 14.53 -10.42
N PHE A 317 -5.22 13.96 -9.59
CA PHE A 317 -5.40 12.60 -9.09
C PHE A 317 -6.08 12.61 -7.73
N LEU A 318 -7.09 11.76 -7.57
CA LEU A 318 -7.68 11.44 -6.27
C LEU A 318 -6.84 10.36 -5.59
N VAL A 319 -6.55 10.58 -4.32
CA VAL A 319 -5.68 9.69 -3.53
C VAL A 319 -6.35 9.34 -2.22
N HIS A 320 -6.58 8.08 -1.98
CA HIS A 320 -7.06 7.61 -0.69
C HIS A 320 -5.89 7.48 0.30
N VAL A 321 -6.13 7.89 1.54
CA VAL A 321 -5.19 7.76 2.65
C VAL A 321 -5.89 7.16 3.85
N ASP A 322 -5.13 6.68 4.82
CA ASP A 322 -5.61 6.07 6.07
C ASP A 322 -6.44 4.80 5.85
N PHE A 323 -5.76 3.67 5.89
CA PHE A 323 -6.33 2.35 5.60
C PHE A 323 -6.53 1.50 6.89
N GLY A 324 -6.88 2.14 7.99
CA GLY A 324 -7.09 1.47 9.27
C GLY A 324 -8.26 0.48 9.29
N TYR A 325 -9.25 0.63 8.40
CA TYR A 325 -10.44 -0.20 8.33
C TYR A 325 -10.53 -0.94 7.01
N VAL A 326 -10.42 -2.26 7.05
CA VAL A 326 -10.42 -3.15 5.86
C VAL A 326 -11.33 -4.36 6.05
N LEU A 327 -11.55 -5.14 4.99
CA LEU A 327 -12.37 -6.34 4.97
C LEU A 327 -13.82 -6.10 5.43
N GLY A 328 -14.35 -4.92 5.13
CA GLY A 328 -15.70 -4.52 5.51
C GLY A 328 -15.84 -4.07 6.96
N ASP A 329 -14.75 -3.87 7.71
CA ASP A 329 -14.81 -3.13 8.95
C ASP A 329 -15.04 -1.66 8.67
N ASP A 330 -15.96 -1.05 9.42
CA ASP A 330 -16.29 0.36 9.31
C ASP A 330 -16.79 0.85 10.67
N PRO A 331 -16.31 1.98 11.20
CA PRO A 331 -16.81 2.56 12.43
C PRO A 331 -18.28 3.04 12.29
N LYS A 332 -18.75 3.21 11.06
CA LYS A 332 -20.12 3.61 10.73
C LYS A 332 -20.97 2.40 10.34
N ARG A 333 -22.26 2.42 10.70
CA ARG A 333 -23.19 1.31 10.42
C ARG A 333 -23.54 1.14 8.93
N GLN A 334 -23.47 2.22 8.16
CA GLN A 334 -23.71 2.17 6.71
C GLN A 334 -22.40 2.06 5.96
N ARG A 335 -22.30 1.01 5.15
CA ARG A 335 -21.10 0.62 4.43
C ARG A 335 -21.31 0.79 2.94
N THR A 336 -20.72 1.81 2.35
CA THR A 336 -20.54 1.85 0.91
C THR A 336 -19.36 1.00 0.50
N GLN A 337 -19.53 0.21 -0.55
CA GLN A 337 -18.43 -0.62 -1.08
C GLN A 337 -17.40 0.21 -1.87
N MET A 338 -17.82 1.37 -2.37
CA MET A 338 -17.01 2.38 -3.04
C MET A 338 -17.41 3.76 -2.52
N ARG A 339 -16.47 4.71 -2.55
CA ARG A 339 -16.75 6.10 -2.20
C ARG A 339 -16.69 6.97 -3.44
N ILE A 340 -17.86 7.42 -3.88
CA ILE A 340 -18.03 8.39 -4.96
C ILE A 340 -18.79 9.57 -4.35
N THR A 341 -18.36 10.80 -4.59
CA THR A 341 -18.99 12.02 -4.05
C THR A 341 -19.57 12.86 -5.16
N GLU A 342 -20.54 13.74 -4.83
CA GLU A 342 -21.09 14.70 -5.81
C GLU A 342 -19.98 15.56 -6.43
N ASP A 343 -18.99 15.99 -5.63
CA ASP A 343 -17.87 16.78 -6.15
C ASP A 343 -17.11 16.05 -7.27
N MET A 344 -16.93 14.71 -7.13
CA MET A 344 -16.30 13.88 -8.15
C MET A 344 -17.16 13.76 -9.40
N ILE A 345 -18.47 13.57 -9.22
CA ILE A 345 -19.45 13.45 -10.31
C ILE A 345 -19.54 14.77 -11.07
N ASP A 346 -19.59 15.90 -10.35
CA ASP A 346 -19.61 17.24 -10.95
C ASP A 346 -18.31 17.54 -11.72
N ALA A 347 -17.17 17.14 -11.18
CA ALA A 347 -15.88 17.27 -11.87
C ALA A 347 -15.84 16.47 -13.18
N MET A 348 -16.57 15.33 -13.24
CA MET A 348 -16.76 14.54 -14.46
C MET A 348 -17.82 15.13 -15.41
N GLY A 349 -18.54 16.20 -14.99
CA GLY A 349 -19.56 16.89 -15.79
C GLY A 349 -20.99 16.47 -15.47
N GLY A 350 -21.21 15.82 -14.33
CA GLY A 350 -22.51 15.36 -13.85
C GLY A 350 -22.90 13.95 -14.33
N HIS A 351 -23.93 13.38 -13.72
CA HIS A 351 -24.40 12.00 -13.96
C HIS A 351 -24.70 11.66 -15.42
N GLN A 352 -25.18 12.64 -16.21
CA GLN A 352 -25.57 12.42 -17.61
C GLN A 352 -24.43 12.69 -18.60
N SER A 353 -23.23 13.00 -18.11
CA SER A 353 -22.09 13.31 -18.99
C SER A 353 -21.49 12.07 -19.64
N ALA A 354 -20.94 12.23 -20.84
CA ALA A 354 -20.16 11.18 -21.49
C ALA A 354 -18.92 10.78 -20.66
N THR A 355 -18.36 11.70 -19.88
CA THR A 355 -17.22 11.45 -19.00
C THR A 355 -17.61 10.55 -17.82
N PHE A 356 -18.77 10.76 -17.21
CA PHE A 356 -19.27 9.87 -16.16
C PHE A 356 -19.60 8.47 -16.71
N ALA A 357 -20.23 8.39 -17.88
CA ALA A 357 -20.44 7.10 -18.55
C ALA A 357 -19.10 6.37 -18.85
N SER A 358 -18.06 7.12 -19.23
CA SER A 358 -16.71 6.57 -19.41
C SER A 358 -16.11 6.06 -18.11
N PHE A 359 -16.34 6.74 -16.99
CA PHE A 359 -15.94 6.28 -15.65
C PHE A 359 -16.55 4.93 -15.29
N VAL A 360 -17.86 4.77 -15.46
CA VAL A 360 -18.57 3.51 -15.20
C VAL A 360 -17.99 2.38 -16.05
N ARG A 361 -17.90 2.61 -17.38
CA ARG A 361 -17.34 1.63 -18.30
C ARG A 361 -15.90 1.25 -17.99
N LEU A 362 -15.06 2.22 -17.64
CA LEU A 362 -13.68 1.99 -17.26
C LEU A 362 -13.57 1.13 -16.00
N THR A 363 -14.41 1.42 -15.00
CA THR A 363 -14.49 0.61 -13.78
C THR A 363 -14.88 -0.83 -14.08
N GLN A 364 -15.87 -1.06 -14.96
CA GLN A 364 -16.27 -2.41 -15.40
C GLN A 364 -15.13 -3.17 -16.09
N LEU A 365 -14.45 -2.55 -17.04
CA LEU A 365 -13.36 -3.17 -17.80
C LEU A 365 -12.17 -3.53 -16.87
N ALA A 366 -11.77 -2.60 -16.00
CA ALA A 366 -10.70 -2.82 -15.06
C ALA A 366 -11.05 -3.91 -14.03
N TYR A 367 -12.30 -3.92 -13.53
CA TYR A 367 -12.79 -4.99 -12.66
C TYR A 367 -12.73 -6.36 -13.36
N GLY A 368 -13.15 -6.44 -14.62
CA GLY A 368 -13.04 -7.67 -15.43
C GLY A 368 -11.60 -8.18 -15.52
N SER A 369 -10.63 -7.29 -15.73
CA SER A 369 -9.20 -7.62 -15.73
C SER A 369 -8.71 -8.10 -14.36
N MET A 370 -9.10 -7.43 -13.28
CA MET A 370 -8.74 -7.82 -11.92
C MET A 370 -9.32 -9.18 -11.52
N ARG A 371 -10.52 -9.47 -11.96
CA ARG A 371 -11.28 -10.68 -11.63
C ARG A 371 -10.58 -11.97 -12.11
N ILE A 372 -9.88 -11.91 -13.23
CA ILE A 372 -9.07 -13.04 -13.75
C ILE A 372 -8.02 -13.46 -12.71
N HIS A 373 -7.56 -12.53 -11.88
CA HIS A 373 -6.54 -12.71 -10.87
C HIS A 373 -7.09 -12.84 -9.44
N THR A 374 -8.33 -13.35 -9.26
CA THR A 374 -8.97 -13.52 -7.93
C THR A 374 -8.08 -14.22 -6.91
N SER A 375 -7.38 -15.27 -7.33
CA SER A 375 -6.45 -16.02 -6.49
C SER A 375 -5.27 -15.16 -6.01
N PHE A 376 -4.77 -14.28 -6.88
CA PHE A 376 -3.71 -13.34 -6.55
C PHE A 376 -4.14 -12.33 -5.48
N TRP A 377 -5.30 -11.71 -5.62
CA TRP A 377 -5.85 -10.79 -4.64
C TRP A 377 -6.08 -11.45 -3.28
N TYR A 378 -6.64 -12.67 -3.28
CA TYR A 378 -6.78 -13.46 -2.07
C TYR A 378 -5.44 -13.64 -1.35
N HIS A 379 -4.39 -14.01 -2.07
CA HIS A 379 -3.08 -14.25 -1.48
C HIS A 379 -2.42 -12.96 -0.96
N LEU A 380 -2.59 -11.84 -1.65
CA LEU A 380 -2.12 -10.53 -1.17
C LEU A 380 -2.80 -10.15 0.15
N LEU A 381 -4.12 -10.32 0.27
CA LEU A 381 -4.86 -10.03 1.49
C LEU A 381 -4.50 -11.01 2.63
N VAL A 382 -4.26 -12.27 2.32
CA VAL A 382 -3.84 -13.27 3.33
C VAL A 382 -2.45 -12.97 3.89
N SER A 383 -1.55 -12.34 3.12
CA SER A 383 -0.20 -11.98 3.62
C SER A 383 -0.27 -11.13 4.88
N GLU A 384 -1.22 -10.22 4.93
CA GLU A 384 -1.42 -9.37 6.09
C GLU A 384 -1.80 -10.17 7.35
N CYS A 385 -2.60 -11.21 7.23
CA CYS A 385 -2.94 -12.05 8.37
C CYS A 385 -1.73 -12.77 8.96
N PHE A 386 -0.76 -13.15 8.14
CA PHE A 386 0.48 -13.77 8.61
C PHE A 386 1.39 -12.78 9.32
N ILE A 387 1.35 -11.51 8.93
CA ILE A 387 2.14 -10.43 9.49
C ILE A 387 1.53 -9.91 10.80
N VAL A 388 0.20 -9.80 10.87
CA VAL A 388 -0.54 -9.24 12.02
C VAL A 388 -0.74 -10.23 13.18
N GLY A 389 -0.56 -11.55 12.96
CA GLY A 389 -0.36 -12.49 14.07
C GLY A 389 -1.58 -13.26 14.58
N ASP A 390 -2.83 -12.96 14.21
CA ASP A 390 -4.02 -13.77 14.61
C ASP A 390 -4.56 -14.59 13.43
N LYS A 391 -4.21 -15.86 13.41
CA LYS A 391 -4.21 -16.69 12.20
C LYS A 391 -5.49 -17.48 11.92
N SER A 392 -6.36 -17.70 12.91
CA SER A 392 -7.42 -18.69 12.75
C SER A 392 -8.75 -18.14 12.27
N ARG A 393 -9.03 -16.87 12.52
CA ARG A 393 -10.29 -16.21 12.15
C ARG A 393 -10.22 -15.39 10.86
N HIS A 394 -9.03 -14.87 10.52
CA HIS A 394 -8.88 -13.90 9.43
C HIS A 394 -8.87 -14.54 8.03
N TRP A 395 -8.20 -15.67 7.82
CA TRP A 395 -8.11 -16.26 6.48
C TRP A 395 -9.47 -16.69 5.90
N LYS A 396 -10.39 -17.18 6.73
CA LYS A 396 -11.75 -17.52 6.29
C LYS A 396 -12.50 -16.26 5.87
N ARG A 397 -12.41 -15.21 6.68
CA ARG A 397 -13.02 -13.90 6.38
C ARG A 397 -12.46 -13.31 5.08
N ILE A 398 -11.16 -13.38 4.86
CA ILE A 398 -10.52 -12.92 3.63
C ILE A 398 -10.98 -13.75 2.44
N ARG A 399 -11.05 -15.07 2.59
CA ARG A 399 -11.53 -15.94 1.53
C ARG A 399 -12.97 -15.58 1.14
N ASP A 400 -13.86 -15.53 2.13
CA ASP A 400 -15.27 -15.25 1.92
C ASP A 400 -15.42 -13.85 1.30
N HIS A 401 -14.74 -12.84 1.84
CA HIS A 401 -14.69 -11.49 1.27
C HIS A 401 -14.21 -11.48 -0.20
N THR A 402 -13.13 -12.19 -0.52
CA THR A 402 -12.60 -12.21 -1.88
C THR A 402 -13.55 -12.92 -2.85
N LEU A 403 -14.17 -14.01 -2.42
CA LEU A 403 -15.15 -14.73 -3.23
C LEU A 403 -16.40 -13.88 -3.49
N ASP A 404 -16.89 -13.18 -2.49
CA ASP A 404 -18.03 -12.28 -2.59
C ASP A 404 -17.76 -11.08 -3.51
N ARG A 405 -16.52 -10.60 -3.54
CA ARG A 405 -16.12 -9.44 -4.39
C ARG A 405 -15.87 -9.83 -5.83
N PHE A 406 -15.22 -10.94 -6.08
CA PHE A 406 -14.79 -11.31 -7.42
C PHE A 406 -15.67 -12.39 -8.08
N VAL A 407 -16.61 -13.01 -7.36
CA VAL A 407 -17.57 -14.02 -7.86
C VAL A 407 -17.01 -14.92 -8.96
N PRO A 408 -15.93 -15.67 -8.70
CA PRO A 408 -15.15 -16.38 -9.73
C PRO A 408 -15.96 -17.46 -10.45
N GLY A 409 -17.15 -17.84 -9.94
CA GLY A 409 -18.04 -18.81 -10.57
C GLY A 409 -18.99 -18.22 -11.61
N GLU A 410 -19.11 -16.90 -11.71
CA GLU A 410 -20.02 -16.21 -12.63
C GLU A 410 -19.36 -15.90 -13.97
N GLY A 411 -20.18 -15.69 -15.02
CA GLY A 411 -19.74 -15.22 -16.31
C GLY A 411 -19.20 -13.79 -16.29
N HIS A 412 -18.68 -13.32 -17.41
CA HIS A 412 -18.15 -11.96 -17.50
C HIS A 412 -19.25 -10.91 -17.46
N ASP A 413 -20.39 -11.20 -18.10
CA ASP A 413 -21.51 -10.26 -18.22
C ASP A 413 -22.19 -10.08 -16.86
N GLU A 414 -22.45 -11.16 -16.12
CA GLU A 414 -23.03 -11.11 -14.78
C GLU A 414 -22.15 -10.33 -13.80
N ALA A 415 -20.85 -10.55 -13.86
CA ALA A 415 -19.90 -9.82 -13.03
C ALA A 415 -19.79 -8.34 -13.40
N SER A 416 -19.97 -8.00 -14.69
CA SER A 416 -20.03 -6.61 -15.16
C SER A 416 -21.26 -5.90 -14.61
N VAL A 417 -22.41 -6.55 -14.62
CA VAL A 417 -23.67 -6.05 -14.01
C VAL A 417 -23.51 -5.87 -12.50
N GLN A 418 -22.82 -6.80 -11.82
CA GLN A 418 -22.58 -6.70 -10.39
C GLN A 418 -21.79 -5.42 -10.05
N ILE A 419 -20.67 -5.17 -10.71
CA ILE A 419 -19.83 -4.00 -10.40
C ILE A 419 -20.52 -2.69 -10.79
N GLU A 420 -21.33 -2.68 -11.85
CA GLU A 420 -22.17 -1.54 -12.22
C GLU A 420 -23.19 -1.21 -11.11
N SER A 421 -23.89 -2.21 -10.60
CA SER A 421 -24.81 -2.05 -9.46
C SER A 421 -24.12 -1.51 -8.20
N VAL A 422 -22.84 -1.87 -7.97
CA VAL A 422 -22.05 -1.31 -6.86
C VAL A 422 -21.77 0.16 -7.08
N VAL A 423 -21.43 0.58 -8.31
CA VAL A 423 -21.21 1.99 -8.67
C VAL A 423 -22.51 2.78 -8.55
N GLU A 424 -23.62 2.26 -9.06
CA GLU A 424 -24.94 2.90 -8.96
C GLU A 424 -25.33 3.14 -7.50
N LYS A 425 -25.26 2.11 -6.66
CA LYS A 425 -25.53 2.25 -5.21
C LYS A 425 -24.64 3.29 -4.54
N ALA A 426 -23.35 3.32 -4.89
CA ALA A 426 -22.41 4.29 -4.33
C ALA A 426 -22.77 5.72 -4.75
N THR A 427 -23.36 5.92 -5.93
CA THR A 427 -23.80 7.24 -6.39
C THR A 427 -25.16 7.63 -5.82
N GLU A 428 -26.09 6.71 -5.64
CA GLU A 428 -27.40 6.97 -5.00
C GLU A 428 -27.28 7.35 -3.52
N GLU A 429 -26.37 6.73 -2.80
CA GLU A 429 -26.14 6.99 -1.36
C GLU A 429 -25.36 8.29 -1.09
N THR A 430 -24.92 9.02 -2.10
CA THR A 430 -24.03 10.18 -1.98
C THR A 430 -24.66 11.30 -1.13
N TRP A 431 -25.94 11.57 -1.28
CA TRP A 431 -26.66 12.60 -0.51
C TRP A 431 -26.69 12.29 1.00
N PHE A 432 -26.92 11.02 1.37
CA PHE A 432 -26.92 10.61 2.76
C PHE A 432 -25.53 10.70 3.37
N GLN A 433 -24.51 10.31 2.62
CA GLN A 433 -23.13 10.41 3.04
C GLN A 433 -22.68 11.87 3.19
N THR A 434 -23.18 12.78 2.36
CA THR A 434 -22.95 14.22 2.52
C THR A 434 -23.48 14.71 3.86
N PHE A 435 -24.63 14.23 4.31
CA PHE A 435 -25.19 14.55 5.63
C PHE A 435 -24.31 13.99 6.76
N VAL A 436 -23.81 12.77 6.63
CA VAL A 436 -22.90 12.13 7.60
C VAL A 436 -21.55 12.87 7.67
N ASP A 437 -21.01 13.30 6.53
CA ASP A 437 -19.78 14.09 6.49
C ASP A 437 -19.94 15.46 7.19
N MET A 438 -21.10 16.12 7.02
CA MET A 438 -21.41 17.36 7.73
C MET A 438 -21.46 17.18 9.27
N THR A 439 -22.07 16.08 9.73
CA THR A 439 -22.15 15.78 11.18
C THR A 439 -20.78 15.40 11.75
N HIS A 440 -19.93 14.70 11.01
CA HIS A 440 -18.55 14.38 11.41
C HIS A 440 -17.70 15.66 11.52
N SER A 441 -17.83 16.57 10.58
CA SER A 441 -17.15 17.88 10.61
C SER A 441 -17.54 18.71 11.81
N ALA A 442 -18.83 18.75 12.15
CA ALA A 442 -19.33 19.47 13.32
C ALA A 442 -18.76 18.88 14.63
N SER A 443 -18.68 17.55 14.72
CA SER A 443 -18.09 16.84 15.88
C SER A 443 -16.59 17.14 16.03
N ASN A 444 -15.84 17.16 14.93
CA ASN A 444 -14.40 17.48 14.95
C ASN A 444 -14.14 18.97 15.30
N GLN A 445 -14.98 19.88 14.84
CA GLN A 445 -14.90 21.29 15.23
C GLN A 445 -15.19 21.49 16.73
N MET A 446 -16.21 20.82 17.29
CA MET A 446 -16.48 20.86 18.72
C MET A 446 -15.31 20.30 19.55
N THR A 447 -14.75 19.17 19.17
CA THR A 447 -13.56 18.61 19.85
C THR A 447 -12.31 19.48 19.68
N GLY A 448 -12.15 20.19 18.58
CA GLY A 448 -11.09 21.18 18.36
C GLY A 448 -11.24 22.42 19.24
N ILE A 449 -12.45 22.92 19.41
CA ILE A 449 -12.74 24.09 20.27
C ILE A 449 -12.51 23.77 21.75
N PHE A 450 -12.96 22.60 22.23
CA PHE A 450 -12.70 22.14 23.60
C PHE A 450 -11.23 21.85 23.90
N ARG A 451 -10.37 21.66 22.90
CA ARG A 451 -8.91 21.47 23.09
C ARG A 451 -8.09 22.76 23.00
N MET A 452 -8.68 23.88 22.59
CA MET A 452 -8.03 25.20 22.60
C MET A 452 -8.23 25.95 23.92
N GLU A 453 -9.15 25.50 24.80
CA GLU A 453 -9.45 26.13 26.08
C GLU A 453 -8.86 25.40 27.31
N LEU A 454 -8.03 24.40 27.13
CA LEU A 454 -7.26 23.70 28.15
C LEU A 454 -5.75 23.68 27.79
#